data_8f0e96bb360d0cf58ca8ccd05fe046ef
#
_entry.id   8f0e96bb360d0cf58ca8ccd05fe046ef
#
_cell.length_a   1.000
_cell.length_b   1.000
_cell.length_c   1.000
_cell.angle_alpha   90.00
_cell.angle_beta   90.00
_cell.angle_gamma   90.00
#
_symmetry.space_group_name_H-M   'P 1'
#
loop_
_entity.id
_entity.type
_entity.pdbx_description
1 polymer ?
#
loop_
_entity_poly.entity_id
_entity_poly.type
_entity_poly.pdbx_seq_one_letter_code
_entity_poly.pdbx_strand_id
1 'polypeptide(L)'
;MVDLRFQILRKPLGLSFSEEDLAAETQDILLGCFEDDSLEACCILTKTDPKTVRLRQMAVSANLQGKGIGRVLMSFAENVARDHGYRRLTMHARKSALGFYEKNGYRICSEEFHEVTIPHYVMEKEL
;
A
#
# COMPACT_ATOMS: atom_id res chain seq x y z
N MET A 1 6.83 19.75 -7.69
CA MET A 1 7.78 19.55 -6.61
C MET A 1 7.33 18.39 -5.74
N VAL A 2 8.24 17.54 -5.40
CA VAL A 2 7.95 16.36 -4.57
C VAL A 2 8.22 16.72 -3.12
N ASP A 3 7.24 16.44 -2.26
CA ASP A 3 7.36 16.66 -0.82
C ASP A 3 7.66 15.31 -0.17
N LEU A 4 8.86 15.15 0.33
CA LEU A 4 9.34 13.89 0.89
C LEU A 4 9.24 13.93 2.41
N ARG A 5 8.51 12.96 2.97
CA ARG A 5 8.39 12.81 4.42
C ARG A 5 8.94 11.46 4.83
N PHE A 6 9.77 11.47 5.85
CA PHE A 6 10.36 10.26 6.39
C PHE A 6 9.76 9.94 7.75
N GLN A 7 9.38 8.69 7.94
CA GLN A 7 9.04 8.16 9.25
C GLN A 7 9.95 7.00 9.53
N ILE A 8 10.69 7.10 10.63
CA ILE A 8 11.54 6.01 11.06
C ILE A 8 10.71 5.12 11.98
N LEU A 9 10.41 3.92 11.51
CA LEU A 9 9.75 2.91 12.31
C LEU A 9 10.82 2.02 12.91
N ARG A 10 10.74 1.80 14.22
CA ARG A 10 11.68 0.89 14.89
C ARG A 10 11.34 -0.53 14.48
N LYS A 11 12.03 -1.05 13.50
CA LYS A 11 11.90 -2.43 13.05
C LYS A 11 13.20 -3.15 13.25
N PRO A 12 13.15 -4.45 13.53
CA PRO A 12 14.37 -5.24 13.75
C PRO A 12 15.37 -5.17 12.59
N LEU A 13 14.92 -4.81 11.40
CA LEU A 13 15.77 -4.74 10.21
C LEU A 13 16.30 -3.34 9.93
N GLY A 14 16.04 -2.36 10.81
CA GLY A 14 16.53 -0.99 10.60
C GLY A 14 15.95 -0.32 9.36
N LEU A 15 14.71 -0.65 9.01
CA LEU A 15 14.07 -0.11 7.82
C LEU A 15 13.52 1.29 8.08
N SER A 16 13.56 2.14 7.07
CA SER A 16 12.90 3.44 7.08
C SER A 16 11.78 3.47 6.05
N PHE A 17 10.75 4.24 6.34
CA PHE A 17 9.60 4.38 5.46
C PHE A 17 9.42 5.84 5.08
N SER A 18 8.98 6.09 3.86
CA SER A 18 8.74 7.45 3.37
C SER A 18 7.43 7.53 2.63
N GLU A 19 6.84 8.72 2.62
CA GLU A 19 5.76 9.04 1.71
C GLU A 19 6.20 10.23 0.85
N GLU A 20 5.75 10.24 -0.40
CA GLU A 20 6.13 11.24 -1.37
C GLU A 20 4.89 11.62 -2.18
N ASP A 21 4.49 12.89 -2.08
CA ASP A 21 3.40 13.39 -2.90
C ASP A 21 3.90 13.56 -4.33
N LEU A 22 3.40 12.74 -5.23
CA LEU A 22 3.65 12.90 -6.65
C LEU A 22 2.86 14.11 -7.14
N ALA A 23 2.91 14.46 -8.36
CA ALA A 23 2.30 15.69 -8.85
C ALA A 23 0.86 15.91 -8.31
N ALA A 24 0.53 17.13 -7.95
CA ALA A 24 -0.79 17.49 -7.42
C ALA A 24 -1.95 17.09 -8.36
N GLU A 25 -1.70 17.03 -9.63
CA GLU A 25 -2.69 16.67 -10.64
C GLU A 25 -3.11 15.21 -10.59
N THR A 26 -2.23 14.31 -10.16
CA THR A 26 -2.53 12.89 -10.11
C THR A 26 -3.15 12.46 -8.79
N GLN A 27 -2.94 13.23 -7.73
CA GLN A 27 -3.39 12.88 -6.38
C GLN A 27 -2.79 11.55 -5.90
N ASP A 28 -1.63 11.19 -6.41
CA ASP A 28 -0.94 9.97 -6.05
C ASP A 28 0.08 10.23 -4.95
N ILE A 29 0.19 9.27 -4.03
CA ILE A 29 1.19 9.28 -2.96
C ILE A 29 2.02 8.01 -3.12
N LEU A 30 3.32 8.17 -3.28
CA LEU A 30 4.25 7.04 -3.34
C LEU A 30 4.73 6.74 -1.92
N LEU A 31 4.60 5.48 -1.52
CA LEU A 31 5.12 5.01 -0.24
C LEU A 31 6.29 4.09 -0.50
N GLY A 32 7.36 4.26 0.26
CA GLY A 32 8.57 3.47 0.11
C GLY A 32 9.06 2.92 1.43
N CYS A 33 9.68 1.75 1.37
CA CYS A 33 10.40 1.14 2.47
C CYS A 33 11.85 0.98 2.03
N PHE A 34 12.76 1.53 2.80
CA PHE A 34 14.19 1.56 2.47
C PHE A 34 15.00 0.81 3.50
N GLU A 35 16.04 0.13 3.02
CA GLU A 35 17.12 -0.37 3.85
C GLU A 35 18.37 0.39 3.40
N ASP A 36 18.93 1.21 4.28
CA ASP A 36 19.93 2.20 3.92
C ASP A 36 19.38 3.10 2.80
N ASP A 37 20.04 3.18 1.65
CA ASP A 37 19.58 3.99 0.54
C ASP A 37 18.87 3.18 -0.54
N SER A 38 18.60 1.89 -0.26
CA SER A 38 17.99 0.99 -1.22
C SER A 38 16.49 0.87 -1.01
N LEU A 39 15.71 1.15 -2.06
CA LEU A 39 14.25 0.96 -2.03
C LEU A 39 13.95 -0.54 -2.07
N GLU A 40 13.37 -1.06 -0.99
CA GLU A 40 13.11 -2.48 -0.85
C GLU A 40 11.63 -2.86 -0.97
N ALA A 41 10.75 -1.90 -0.79
CA ALA A 41 9.31 -2.13 -0.97
C ALA A 41 8.64 -0.82 -1.29
N CYS A 42 7.53 -0.88 -2.03
CA CYS A 42 6.78 0.33 -2.37
C CYS A 42 5.33 0.00 -2.67
N CYS A 43 4.52 1.04 -2.63
CA CYS A 43 3.15 1.01 -3.13
C CYS A 43 2.72 2.45 -3.45
N ILE A 44 1.60 2.58 -4.14
CA ILE A 44 1.04 3.87 -4.51
C ILE A 44 -0.37 3.95 -3.95
N LEU A 45 -0.70 5.11 -3.35
CA LEU A 45 -2.06 5.42 -2.94
C LEU A 45 -2.63 6.43 -3.94
N THR A 46 -3.76 6.08 -4.55
CA THR A 46 -4.44 6.94 -5.52
C THR A 46 -5.83 7.30 -5.00
N LYS A 47 -6.12 8.60 -4.94
CA LYS A 47 -7.44 9.06 -4.54
C LYS A 47 -8.50 8.61 -5.55
N THR A 48 -9.58 8.00 -5.06
CA THR A 48 -10.72 7.63 -5.90
C THR A 48 -11.92 8.54 -5.64
N ASP A 49 -12.12 8.96 -4.39
CA ASP A 49 -13.09 9.96 -3.99
C ASP A 49 -12.59 10.64 -2.71
N PRO A 50 -13.28 11.69 -2.18
CA PRO A 50 -12.76 12.42 -1.03
C PRO A 50 -12.47 11.58 0.21
N LYS A 51 -13.07 10.41 0.34
CA LYS A 51 -12.91 9.55 1.53
C LYS A 51 -12.30 8.19 1.22
N THR A 52 -12.04 7.89 -0.05
CA THR A 52 -11.55 6.58 -0.47
C THR A 52 -10.26 6.71 -1.25
N VAL A 53 -9.29 5.88 -0.88
CA VAL A 53 -8.00 5.80 -1.57
C VAL A 53 -7.78 4.36 -2.02
N ARG A 54 -7.15 4.20 -3.17
CA ARG A 54 -6.84 2.88 -3.74
C ARG A 54 -5.34 2.60 -3.62
N LEU A 55 -5.02 1.45 -3.06
CA LEU A 55 -3.64 0.94 -3.04
C LEU A 55 -3.34 0.31 -4.39
N ARG A 56 -2.19 0.68 -4.96
CA ARG A 56 -1.77 0.18 -6.26
C ARG A 56 -0.30 -0.21 -6.24
N GLN A 57 0.06 -1.16 -7.10
CA GLN A 57 1.44 -1.50 -7.41
C GLN A 57 2.30 -1.81 -6.18
N MET A 58 1.75 -2.58 -5.24
CA MET A 58 2.52 -3.01 -4.09
C MET A 58 3.58 -4.03 -4.50
N ALA A 59 4.81 -3.78 -4.12
CA ALA A 59 5.93 -4.66 -4.43
C ALA A 59 6.88 -4.72 -3.23
N VAL A 60 7.41 -5.91 -2.98
CA VAL A 60 8.41 -6.14 -1.93
C VAL A 60 9.58 -6.88 -2.57
N SER A 61 10.81 -6.44 -2.30
CA SER A 61 11.99 -7.10 -2.85
C SER A 61 12.08 -8.55 -2.38
N ALA A 62 12.71 -9.41 -3.20
CA ALA A 62 12.85 -10.82 -2.87
C ALA A 62 13.57 -11.03 -1.53
N ASN A 63 14.52 -10.16 -1.19
CA ASN A 63 15.28 -10.25 0.05
C ASN A 63 14.40 -10.11 1.29
N LEU A 64 13.31 -9.38 1.20
CA LEU A 64 12.44 -9.06 2.33
C LEU A 64 11.13 -9.83 2.32
N GLN A 65 10.86 -10.61 1.28
CA GLN A 65 9.65 -11.42 1.24
C GLN A 65 9.69 -12.49 2.34
N GLY A 66 8.53 -12.73 2.96
CA GLY A 66 8.44 -13.68 4.06
C GLY A 66 8.89 -13.15 5.42
N LYS A 67 9.33 -11.89 5.49
CA LYS A 67 9.78 -11.27 6.74
C LYS A 67 8.75 -10.32 7.37
N GLY A 68 7.52 -10.34 6.89
CA GLY A 68 6.45 -9.49 7.40
C GLY A 68 6.48 -8.04 6.91
N ILE A 69 7.31 -7.73 5.93
CA ILE A 69 7.46 -6.36 5.42
C ILE A 69 6.18 -5.88 4.72
N GLY A 70 5.52 -6.76 3.99
CA GLY A 70 4.25 -6.42 3.34
C GLY A 70 3.21 -5.95 4.33
N ARG A 71 3.09 -6.63 5.47
CA ARG A 71 2.16 -6.25 6.54
C ARG A 71 2.53 -4.90 7.14
N VAL A 72 3.82 -4.65 7.34
CA VAL A 72 4.28 -3.37 7.89
C VAL A 72 4.02 -2.25 6.89
N LEU A 73 4.29 -2.49 5.60
CA LEU A 73 4.00 -1.51 4.57
C LEU A 73 2.50 -1.20 4.50
N MET A 74 1.64 -2.22 4.63
CA MET A 74 0.19 -2.03 4.69
C MET A 74 -0.20 -1.14 5.86
N SER A 75 0.34 -1.40 7.06
CA SER A 75 0.06 -0.57 8.23
C SER A 75 0.50 0.87 8.01
N PHE A 76 1.65 1.08 7.41
CA PHE A 76 2.14 2.41 7.07
C PHE A 76 1.20 3.10 6.09
N ALA A 77 0.78 2.39 5.04
CA ALA A 77 -0.15 2.92 4.04
C ALA A 77 -1.48 3.34 4.67
N GLU A 78 -2.00 2.51 5.57
CA GLU A 78 -3.24 2.83 6.27
C GLU A 78 -3.11 4.07 7.15
N ASN A 79 -1.98 4.21 7.85
CA ASN A 79 -1.73 5.39 8.67
C ASN A 79 -1.60 6.66 7.82
N VAL A 80 -0.89 6.59 6.70
CA VAL A 80 -0.78 7.71 5.77
C VAL A 80 -2.16 8.09 5.23
N ALA A 81 -2.96 7.10 4.84
CA ALA A 81 -4.30 7.34 4.35
C ALA A 81 -5.18 8.05 5.40
N ARG A 82 -5.11 7.60 6.65
CA ARG A 82 -5.84 8.25 7.74
C ARG A 82 -5.38 9.69 7.94
N ASP A 83 -4.08 9.94 7.88
CA ASP A 83 -3.50 11.27 8.05
C ASP A 83 -3.97 12.22 6.95
N HIS A 84 -4.24 11.69 5.75
CA HIS A 84 -4.77 12.46 4.63
C HIS A 84 -6.30 12.58 4.65
N GLY A 85 -6.96 12.04 5.66
CA GLY A 85 -8.41 12.17 5.82
C GLY A 85 -9.23 11.09 5.13
N TYR A 86 -8.61 10.07 4.57
CA TYR A 86 -9.32 8.97 3.96
C TYR A 86 -9.90 8.04 5.02
N ARG A 87 -11.07 7.47 4.72
CA ARG A 87 -11.77 6.56 5.63
C ARG A 87 -11.90 5.15 5.11
N ARG A 88 -11.53 4.93 3.85
CA ARG A 88 -11.59 3.61 3.21
C ARG A 88 -10.39 3.42 2.30
N LEU A 89 -9.82 2.24 2.36
CA LEU A 89 -8.76 1.82 1.45
C LEU A 89 -9.26 0.65 0.62
N THR A 90 -9.10 0.74 -0.70
CA THR A 90 -9.50 -0.31 -1.63
C THR A 90 -8.29 -0.78 -2.42
N MET A 91 -8.42 -1.95 -3.05
CA MET A 91 -7.38 -2.47 -3.93
C MET A 91 -7.95 -3.52 -4.88
N HIS A 92 -7.25 -3.74 -5.99
CA HIS A 92 -7.49 -4.89 -6.86
C HIS A 92 -6.51 -5.98 -6.44
N ALA A 93 -6.97 -6.96 -5.70
CA ALA A 93 -6.12 -8.00 -5.16
C ALA A 93 -6.13 -9.22 -6.07
N ARG A 94 -4.94 -9.75 -6.37
CA ARG A 94 -4.85 -11.02 -7.10
C ARG A 94 -5.45 -12.12 -6.25
N LYS A 95 -6.14 -13.06 -6.91
CA LYS A 95 -6.75 -14.20 -6.22
C LYS A 95 -5.74 -14.93 -5.33
N SER A 96 -4.50 -15.06 -5.78
CA SER A 96 -3.43 -15.71 -5.01
C SER A 96 -3.02 -14.95 -3.75
N ALA A 97 -3.38 -13.67 -3.62
CA ALA A 97 -3.01 -12.84 -2.47
C ALA A 97 -4.16 -12.58 -1.50
N LEU A 98 -5.34 -13.14 -1.75
CA LEU A 98 -6.51 -12.88 -0.91
C LEU A 98 -6.27 -13.17 0.56
N GLY A 99 -5.62 -14.30 0.86
CA GLY A 99 -5.35 -14.68 2.24
C GLY A 99 -4.52 -13.65 2.99
N PHE A 100 -3.52 -13.07 2.32
CA PHE A 100 -2.69 -12.03 2.92
C PHE A 100 -3.54 -10.81 3.29
N TYR A 101 -4.36 -10.34 2.37
CA TYR A 101 -5.16 -9.15 2.63
C TYR A 101 -6.27 -9.41 3.64
N GLU A 102 -6.87 -10.60 3.62
CA GLU A 102 -7.88 -10.96 4.61
C GLU A 102 -7.29 -10.96 6.03
N LYS A 103 -6.07 -11.45 6.20
CA LYS A 103 -5.37 -11.41 7.49
C LYS A 103 -5.10 -9.98 7.96
N ASN A 104 -5.05 -9.04 7.05
CA ASN A 104 -4.83 -7.62 7.37
C ASN A 104 -6.15 -6.85 7.51
N GLY A 105 -7.28 -7.54 7.53
CA GLY A 105 -8.57 -6.94 7.80
C GLY A 105 -9.36 -6.50 6.57
N TYR A 106 -8.93 -6.90 5.39
CA TYR A 106 -9.62 -6.57 4.15
C TYR A 106 -10.68 -7.61 3.81
N ARG A 107 -11.72 -7.18 3.13
CA ARG A 107 -12.79 -8.07 2.69
C ARG A 107 -13.01 -7.92 1.19
N ILE A 108 -13.46 -9.00 0.56
CA ILE A 108 -13.84 -9.00 -0.85
C ILE A 108 -15.16 -8.24 -0.99
N CYS A 109 -15.23 -7.31 -1.95
CA CYS A 109 -16.43 -6.53 -2.20
C CYS A 109 -16.86 -6.55 -3.67
N SER A 110 -16.33 -7.46 -4.47
CA SER A 110 -16.71 -7.63 -5.87
C SER A 110 -16.72 -9.09 -6.26
N GLU A 111 -17.22 -9.37 -7.45
CA GLU A 111 -17.06 -10.66 -8.09
C GLU A 111 -15.63 -10.77 -8.66
N GLU A 112 -15.24 -11.99 -9.01
CA GLU A 112 -13.94 -12.21 -9.66
C GLU A 112 -13.94 -11.54 -11.04
N PHE A 113 -12.84 -10.85 -11.35
CA PHE A 113 -12.61 -10.26 -12.65
C PHE A 113 -11.18 -10.52 -13.08
N HIS A 114 -10.88 -10.31 -14.36
CA HIS A 114 -9.52 -10.53 -14.87
C HIS A 114 -8.88 -9.20 -15.20
N GLU A 115 -7.67 -9.02 -14.72
CA GLU A 115 -6.84 -7.86 -15.02
C GLU A 115 -5.52 -8.40 -15.53
N VAL A 116 -5.15 -8.03 -16.75
CA VAL A 116 -3.98 -8.58 -17.45
C VAL A 116 -4.00 -10.12 -17.43
N THR A 117 -5.17 -10.70 -17.72
CA THR A 117 -5.45 -12.14 -17.75
C THR A 117 -5.30 -12.86 -16.40
N ILE A 118 -5.06 -12.15 -15.31
CA ILE A 118 -4.93 -12.70 -13.97
C ILE A 118 -6.22 -12.46 -13.19
N PRO A 119 -6.77 -13.48 -12.50
CA PRO A 119 -7.97 -13.28 -11.69
C PRO A 119 -7.72 -12.38 -10.50
N HIS A 120 -8.62 -11.42 -10.29
CA HIS A 120 -8.57 -10.43 -9.24
C HIS A 120 -9.92 -10.27 -8.56
N TYR A 121 -9.89 -9.68 -7.36
CA TYR A 121 -11.08 -9.22 -6.64
C TYR A 121 -10.83 -7.82 -6.12
N VAL A 122 -11.88 -7.01 -6.07
CA VAL A 122 -11.78 -5.75 -5.32
C VAL A 122 -11.91 -6.08 -3.84
N MET A 123 -10.99 -5.57 -3.05
CA MET A 123 -11.03 -5.69 -1.59
C MET A 123 -11.06 -4.32 -0.96
N GLU A 124 -11.61 -4.22 0.24
CA GLU A 124 -11.70 -2.95 0.95
C GLU A 124 -11.56 -3.13 2.46
N LYS A 125 -11.16 -2.05 3.13
CA LYS A 125 -11.09 -1.98 4.58
C LYS A 125 -11.48 -0.58 5.03
N GLU A 126 -12.32 -0.50 6.05
CA GLU A 126 -12.61 0.77 6.72
C GLU A 126 -11.42 1.16 7.60
N LEU A 127 -11.01 2.41 7.49
CA LEU A 127 -9.85 2.92 8.23
C LEU A 127 -10.22 3.59 9.54
#